data_6bd97ef2efc2927203d4bb19cea6bb6e
#
_entry.id   6bd97ef2efc2927203d4bb19cea6bb6e
#
_cell.length_a   1.000
_cell.length_b   1.000
_cell.length_c   1.000
_cell.angle_alpha   90.00
_cell.angle_beta   90.00
_cell.angle_gamma   90.00
#
_symmetry.space_group_name_H-M   'P 1'
#
loop_
_entity.id
_entity.type
_entity.pdbx_description
1 polymer ?
#
loop_
_entity_poly.entity_id
_entity_poly.type
_entity_poly.pdbx_seq_one_letter_code
_entity_poly.pdbx_strand_id
1 'polypeptide(L)'
;MASASCAYRAGKCHRRLPLPGADQSPNAAGVSTPPSFLAASLYVALGGGFGAWLRYLVGTVWTRAIGAATASAFPWATLSVNVLGSLAMGLLAGWLARHGSHGEGWRLLLGVGVLGGFTTFSAFSLELALLVERGSLGTALGYAAISLIAGLGGLFAGLAVMRAAI
;
A
#
# COMPACT_ATOMS: atom_id res chain seq x y z
N MET A 1 8.77 -10.94 -45.63
CA MET A 1 8.79 -12.40 -45.89
C MET A 1 7.88 -13.01 -44.82
N ALA A 2 6.66 -13.42 -45.20
CA ALA A 2 5.67 -13.97 -44.27
C ALA A 2 5.92 -15.49 -44.16
N SER A 3 6.29 -15.95 -42.97
CA SER A 3 6.45 -17.37 -42.64
C SER A 3 5.05 -18.00 -42.49
N ALA A 4 4.69 -18.84 -43.42
CA ALA A 4 3.47 -19.63 -43.36
C ALA A 4 3.71 -20.88 -42.48
N SER A 5 3.11 -20.96 -41.30
CA SER A 5 3.09 -22.16 -40.48
C SER A 5 2.06 -23.17 -41.00
N CYS A 6 2.50 -24.35 -41.35
CA CYS A 6 1.65 -25.45 -41.81
C CYS A 6 1.38 -26.41 -40.61
N ALA A 7 0.10 -26.64 -40.29
CA ALA A 7 -0.30 -27.66 -39.33
C ALA A 7 -0.70 -28.93 -40.08
N TYR A 8 0.03 -30.04 -39.85
CA TYR A 8 -0.19 -31.33 -40.47
C TYR A 8 -1.19 -32.16 -39.65
N ARG A 9 -2.34 -32.49 -40.23
CA ARG A 9 -3.31 -33.45 -39.69
C ARG A 9 -3.85 -34.36 -40.81
N ALA A 10 -3.69 -35.64 -40.63
CA ALA A 10 -4.27 -36.67 -41.49
C ALA A 10 -3.93 -36.57 -43.00
N GLY A 11 -2.64 -36.34 -43.35
CA GLY A 11 -2.18 -36.49 -44.73
C GLY A 11 -2.57 -35.38 -45.71
N LYS A 12 -3.21 -34.30 -45.28
CA LYS A 12 -3.59 -33.17 -46.11
C LYS A 12 -3.15 -31.84 -45.47
N CYS A 13 -2.37 -31.06 -46.25
CA CYS A 13 -1.97 -29.72 -45.87
C CYS A 13 -3.13 -28.75 -46.13
N HIS A 14 -3.82 -28.31 -45.06
CA HIS A 14 -4.82 -27.25 -45.17
C HIS A 14 -4.16 -25.89 -44.96
N ARG A 15 -4.05 -25.11 -46.04
CA ARG A 15 -3.64 -23.70 -45.95
C ARG A 15 -4.71 -22.96 -45.14
N ARG A 16 -4.39 -22.62 -43.87
CA ARG A 16 -5.24 -21.67 -43.14
C ARG A 16 -5.12 -20.30 -43.80
N LEU A 17 -6.19 -19.86 -44.39
CA LEU A 17 -6.31 -18.46 -44.80
C LEU A 17 -6.26 -17.61 -43.53
N PRO A 18 -5.47 -16.54 -43.47
CA PRO A 18 -5.51 -15.61 -42.37
C PRO A 18 -6.94 -15.05 -42.28
N LEU A 19 -7.55 -15.14 -41.09
CA LEU A 19 -8.85 -14.53 -40.86
C LEU A 19 -8.69 -13.01 -41.03
N PRO A 20 -9.49 -12.37 -41.90
CA PRO A 20 -9.47 -10.92 -42.04
C PRO A 20 -9.96 -10.33 -40.72
N GLY A 21 -9.11 -9.59 -40.02
CA GLY A 21 -9.45 -8.89 -38.76
C GLY A 21 -8.66 -9.26 -37.52
N ALA A 22 -7.67 -10.16 -37.59
CA ALA A 22 -6.94 -10.60 -36.38
C ALA A 22 -5.79 -9.65 -35.94
N ASP A 23 -5.61 -8.48 -36.63
CA ASP A 23 -4.50 -7.58 -36.32
C ASP A 23 -4.92 -6.12 -36.13
N GLN A 24 -6.13 -5.88 -35.67
CA GLN A 24 -6.51 -4.56 -35.18
C GLN A 24 -7.26 -4.71 -33.87
N SER A 25 -6.51 -4.98 -32.80
CA SER A 25 -6.99 -4.69 -31.46
C SER A 25 -6.85 -3.18 -31.24
N PRO A 26 -7.95 -2.39 -31.25
CA PRO A 26 -7.90 -0.94 -31.05
C PRO A 26 -7.52 -0.54 -29.63
N ASN A 27 -7.18 -1.50 -28.78
CA ASN A 27 -6.93 -1.31 -27.34
C ASN A 27 -5.45 -1.28 -26.92
N ALA A 28 -4.51 -1.16 -27.85
CA ALA A 28 -3.10 -0.93 -27.50
C ALA A 28 -2.80 0.50 -27.03
N ALA A 29 -3.78 1.43 -27.09
CA ALA A 29 -3.60 2.86 -26.82
C ALA A 29 -3.97 3.24 -25.38
N GLY A 30 -3.69 2.42 -24.37
CA GLY A 30 -4.05 2.78 -22.98
C GLY A 30 -3.37 1.98 -21.88
N VAL A 31 -2.54 1.01 -22.22
CA VAL A 31 -1.75 0.29 -21.20
C VAL A 31 -0.52 1.14 -20.89
N SER A 32 -0.59 1.90 -19.79
CA SER A 32 0.60 2.56 -19.25
C SER A 32 1.66 1.50 -18.96
N THR A 33 2.83 1.61 -19.60
CA THR A 33 3.96 0.72 -19.27
C THR A 33 4.29 0.86 -17.77
N PRO A 34 4.40 -0.24 -17.04
CA PRO A 34 4.81 -0.17 -15.65
C PRO A 34 6.19 0.50 -15.54
N PRO A 35 6.46 1.24 -14.46
CA PRO A 35 7.76 1.87 -14.28
C PRO A 35 8.87 0.82 -14.30
N SER A 36 10.05 1.18 -14.86
CA SER A 36 11.20 0.29 -14.83
C SER A 36 11.55 -0.10 -13.39
N PHE A 37 12.20 -1.24 -13.20
CA PHE A 37 12.62 -1.71 -11.86
C PHE A 37 13.38 -0.62 -11.07
N LEU A 38 14.28 0.10 -11.73
CA LEU A 38 15.03 1.19 -11.10
C LEU A 38 14.11 2.34 -10.65
N ALA A 39 13.21 2.79 -11.51
CA ALA A 39 12.25 3.84 -11.17
C ALA A 39 11.32 3.42 -10.04
N ALA A 40 10.80 2.20 -10.07
CA ALA A 40 9.98 1.62 -9.01
C ALA A 40 10.74 1.58 -7.67
N SER A 41 12.00 1.13 -7.69
CA SER A 41 12.87 1.08 -6.51
C SER A 41 13.14 2.48 -5.93
N LEU A 42 13.36 3.47 -6.78
CA LEU A 42 13.54 4.87 -6.34
C LEU A 42 12.27 5.43 -5.70
N TYR A 43 11.09 5.18 -6.27
CA TYR A 43 9.82 5.60 -5.67
C TYR A 43 9.64 5.01 -4.28
N VAL A 44 9.89 3.71 -4.12
CA VAL A 44 9.77 3.02 -2.83
C VAL A 44 10.81 3.52 -1.83
N ALA A 45 12.07 3.67 -2.25
CA ALA A 45 13.15 4.09 -1.36
C ALA A 45 12.97 5.53 -0.86
N LEU A 46 12.68 6.47 -1.76
CA LEU A 46 12.45 7.88 -1.40
C LEU A 46 11.18 8.05 -0.57
N GLY A 47 10.09 7.42 -0.99
CA GLY A 47 8.84 7.42 -0.24
C GLY A 47 9.00 6.79 1.14
N GLY A 48 9.67 5.63 1.23
CA GLY A 48 9.91 4.93 2.49
C GLY A 48 10.78 5.72 3.47
N GLY A 49 11.85 6.33 2.98
CA GLY A 49 12.69 7.24 3.77
C GLY A 49 11.90 8.43 4.31
N PHE A 50 11.10 9.08 3.47
CA PHE A 50 10.24 10.18 3.88
C PHE A 50 9.16 9.73 4.89
N GLY A 51 8.50 8.61 4.65
CA GLY A 51 7.51 8.05 5.58
C GLY A 51 8.11 7.70 6.95
N ALA A 52 9.29 7.08 6.98
CA ALA A 52 10.00 6.78 8.22
C ALA A 52 10.40 8.06 8.98
N TRP A 53 10.82 9.10 8.28
CA TRP A 53 11.10 10.41 8.86
C TRP A 53 9.85 11.05 9.47
N LEU A 54 8.72 11.03 8.78
CA LEU A 54 7.44 11.53 9.32
C LEU A 54 7.03 10.78 10.60
N ARG A 55 7.19 9.45 10.63
CA ARG A 55 6.95 8.64 11.84
C ARG A 55 7.84 9.08 13.00
N TYR A 56 9.12 9.30 12.76
CA TYR A 56 10.05 9.83 13.77
C TYR A 56 9.58 11.19 14.31
N LEU A 57 9.11 12.09 13.43
CA LEU A 57 8.58 13.40 13.87
C LEU A 57 7.37 13.24 14.78
N VAL A 58 6.41 12.36 14.43
CA VAL A 58 5.23 12.08 15.26
C VAL A 58 5.67 11.57 16.64
N GLY A 59 6.64 10.65 16.70
CA GLY A 59 7.21 10.18 17.97
C GLY A 59 7.81 11.30 18.81
N THR A 60 8.57 12.19 18.18
CA THR A 60 9.19 13.36 18.83
C THR A 60 8.13 14.34 19.35
N VAL A 61 7.10 14.61 18.56
CA VAL A 61 5.97 15.50 18.97
C VAL A 61 5.26 14.94 20.19
N TRP A 62 4.89 13.66 20.18
CA TRP A 62 4.24 13.02 21.32
C TRP A 62 5.11 13.09 22.58
N THR A 63 6.40 12.71 22.48
CA THR A 63 7.31 12.76 23.62
C THR A 63 7.44 14.17 24.21
N ARG A 64 7.48 15.20 23.36
CA ARG A 64 7.53 16.60 23.81
C ARG A 64 6.22 17.09 24.41
N ALA A 65 5.08 16.66 23.87
CA ALA A 65 3.75 17.13 24.28
C ALA A 65 3.33 16.54 25.61
N ILE A 66 3.56 15.25 25.88
CA ILE A 66 3.07 14.56 27.08
C ILE A 66 4.18 14.13 28.04
N GLY A 67 5.43 14.37 27.69
CA GLY A 67 6.62 13.99 28.47
C GLY A 67 7.00 12.52 28.28
N ALA A 68 8.29 12.22 28.49
CA ALA A 68 8.84 10.89 28.23
C ALA A 68 8.22 9.78 29.10
N ALA A 69 7.88 10.08 30.36
CA ALA A 69 7.28 9.12 31.28
C ALA A 69 5.89 8.66 30.79
N THR A 70 5.03 9.60 30.39
CA THR A 70 3.68 9.30 29.88
C THR A 70 3.75 8.63 28.50
N ALA A 71 4.68 9.07 27.64
CA ALA A 71 4.90 8.48 26.32
C ALA A 71 5.39 7.02 26.42
N SER A 72 6.12 6.66 27.49
CA SER A 72 6.56 5.29 27.71
C SER A 72 5.50 4.39 28.40
N ALA A 73 4.50 4.99 29.03
CA ALA A 73 3.41 4.25 29.68
C ALA A 73 2.41 3.67 28.68
N PHE A 74 2.16 4.38 27.59
CA PHE A 74 1.29 3.93 26.49
C PHE A 74 1.81 4.43 25.15
N PRO A 75 1.86 3.58 24.08
CA PRO A 75 2.51 3.91 22.81
C PRO A 75 1.62 4.75 21.89
N TRP A 76 1.32 5.98 22.29
CA TRP A 76 0.47 6.92 21.57
C TRP A 76 0.98 7.23 20.15
N ALA A 77 2.30 7.35 20.00
CA ALA A 77 2.91 7.67 18.72
C ALA A 77 2.65 6.58 17.69
N THR A 78 2.91 5.33 18.04
CA THR A 78 2.72 4.18 17.16
C THR A 78 1.25 3.96 16.85
N LEU A 79 0.36 4.10 17.84
CA LEU A 79 -1.09 4.07 17.61
C LEU A 79 -1.50 5.14 16.58
N SER A 80 -1.06 6.38 16.78
CA SER A 80 -1.43 7.51 15.90
C SER A 80 -0.96 7.29 14.46
N VAL A 81 0.31 6.89 14.25
CA VAL A 81 0.83 6.69 12.88
C VAL A 81 0.13 5.53 12.18
N ASN A 82 -0.20 4.46 12.90
CA ASN A 82 -0.87 3.30 12.31
C ASN A 82 -2.34 3.62 11.97
N VAL A 83 -3.06 4.36 12.80
CA VAL A 83 -4.45 4.78 12.53
C VAL A 83 -4.50 5.80 11.40
N LEU A 84 -3.68 6.85 11.45
CA LEU A 84 -3.62 7.87 10.40
C LEU A 84 -3.12 7.29 9.08
N GLY A 85 -2.13 6.41 9.13
CA GLY A 85 -1.62 5.72 7.94
C GLY A 85 -2.65 4.78 7.32
N SER A 86 -3.45 4.09 8.15
CA SER A 86 -4.56 3.25 7.68
C SER A 86 -5.67 4.07 7.00
N LEU A 87 -6.05 5.20 7.59
CA LEU A 87 -7.00 6.14 6.97
C LEU A 87 -6.47 6.64 5.62
N ALA A 88 -5.22 7.11 5.59
CA ALA A 88 -4.59 7.59 4.36
C ALA A 88 -4.45 6.47 3.30
N MET A 89 -4.19 5.23 3.71
CA MET A 89 -4.16 4.07 2.82
C MET A 89 -5.54 3.79 2.24
N GLY A 90 -6.61 3.91 3.03
CA GLY A 90 -7.99 3.77 2.57
C GLY A 90 -8.35 4.83 1.52
N LEU A 91 -7.99 6.09 1.77
CA LEU A 91 -8.16 7.19 0.81
C LEU A 91 -7.38 6.93 -0.49
N LEU A 92 -6.11 6.56 -0.38
CA LEU A 92 -5.26 6.25 -1.53
C LEU A 92 -5.79 5.06 -2.34
N ALA A 93 -6.18 3.97 -1.69
CA ALA A 93 -6.72 2.79 -2.35
C ALA A 93 -8.02 3.10 -3.10
N GLY A 94 -8.93 3.88 -2.48
CA GLY A 94 -10.14 4.34 -3.14
C GLY A 94 -9.86 5.27 -4.33
N TRP A 95 -8.85 6.13 -4.22
CA TRP A 95 -8.42 7.00 -5.32
C TRP A 95 -7.81 6.20 -6.47
N LEU A 96 -6.90 5.25 -6.18
CA LEU A 96 -6.26 4.40 -7.18
C LEU A 96 -7.27 3.52 -7.94
N ALA A 97 -8.30 3.03 -7.26
CA ALA A 97 -9.35 2.23 -7.88
C ALA A 97 -10.08 2.97 -9.02
N ARG A 98 -10.02 4.31 -9.05
CA ARG A 98 -10.62 5.16 -10.09
C ARG A 98 -9.66 5.48 -11.24
N HIS A 99 -8.35 5.44 -10.99
CA HIS A 99 -7.34 5.88 -11.95
C HIS A 99 -6.69 4.72 -12.71
N GLY A 100 -7.07 3.46 -12.42
CA GLY A 100 -6.62 2.27 -13.14
C GLY A 100 -5.09 2.17 -13.24
N SER A 101 -4.60 1.78 -14.41
CA SER A 101 -3.17 1.56 -14.67
C SER A 101 -2.29 2.81 -14.60
N HIS A 102 -2.86 4.02 -14.70
CA HIS A 102 -2.12 5.28 -14.53
C HIS A 102 -1.69 5.55 -13.08
N GLY A 103 -2.24 4.81 -12.10
CA GLY A 103 -1.93 4.97 -10.67
C GLY A 103 -0.71 4.20 -10.17
N GLU A 104 -0.02 3.39 -10.99
CA GLU A 104 1.03 2.49 -10.49
C GLU A 104 2.22 3.23 -9.85
N GLY A 105 2.69 4.32 -10.43
CA GLY A 105 3.73 5.16 -9.84
C GLY A 105 3.33 5.74 -8.47
N TRP A 106 2.09 6.22 -8.37
CA TRP A 106 1.53 6.72 -7.11
C TRP A 106 1.33 5.63 -6.07
N ARG A 107 0.91 4.43 -6.47
CA ARG A 107 0.81 3.26 -5.60
C ARG A 107 2.16 2.92 -4.99
N LEU A 108 3.22 2.91 -5.78
CA LEU A 108 4.57 2.61 -5.33
C LEU A 108 5.13 3.73 -4.43
N LEU A 109 5.01 4.98 -4.83
CA LEU A 109 5.54 6.11 -4.07
C LEU A 109 4.78 6.32 -2.76
N LEU A 110 3.46 6.48 -2.82
CA LEU A 110 2.65 6.81 -1.65
C LEU A 110 2.26 5.58 -0.84
N GLY A 111 1.77 4.51 -1.49
CA GLY A 111 1.30 3.31 -0.78
C GLY A 111 2.44 2.49 -0.20
N VAL A 112 3.32 1.99 -1.06
CA VAL A 112 4.43 1.12 -0.64
C VAL A 112 5.53 1.95 0.03
N GLY A 113 5.90 3.10 -0.53
CA GLY A 113 6.93 3.99 0.02
C GLY A 113 6.43 4.73 1.27
N VAL A 114 5.73 5.86 1.08
CA VAL A 114 5.42 6.79 2.18
C VAL A 114 4.60 6.12 3.28
N LEU A 115 3.46 5.52 2.97
CA LEU A 115 2.60 4.90 3.98
C LEU A 115 3.20 3.62 4.56
N GLY A 116 3.92 2.82 3.75
CA GLY A 116 4.67 1.67 4.24
C GLY A 116 5.81 2.05 5.18
N GLY A 117 6.53 3.15 4.92
CA GLY A 117 7.55 3.69 5.81
C GLY A 117 6.97 4.41 7.04
N PHE A 118 5.80 5.05 6.91
CA PHE A 118 5.13 5.78 7.98
C PHE A 118 4.54 4.84 9.03
N THR A 119 3.78 3.80 8.63
CA THR A 119 3.19 2.80 9.51
C THR A 119 4.22 1.76 9.96
N THR A 120 3.94 1.08 11.08
CA THR A 120 4.89 0.08 11.59
C THR A 120 4.20 -1.01 12.41
N PHE A 121 4.38 -2.26 11.97
CA PHE A 121 3.98 -3.44 12.74
C PHE A 121 5.08 -3.88 13.72
N SER A 122 6.35 -3.68 13.36
CA SER A 122 7.48 -4.09 14.20
C SER A 122 7.57 -3.31 15.52
N ALA A 123 7.40 -1.97 15.46
CA ALA A 123 7.34 -1.16 16.68
C ALA A 123 6.12 -1.52 17.54
N PHE A 124 4.94 -1.69 16.92
CA PHE A 124 3.74 -2.17 17.60
C PHE A 124 3.98 -3.48 18.35
N SER A 125 4.61 -4.47 17.69
CA SER A 125 4.89 -5.77 18.30
C SER A 125 5.88 -5.67 19.46
N LEU A 126 6.93 -4.85 19.31
CA LEU A 126 7.91 -4.62 20.37
C LEU A 126 7.27 -3.95 21.59
N GLU A 127 6.49 -2.88 21.37
CA GLU A 127 5.80 -2.15 22.44
C GLU A 127 4.80 -3.04 23.18
N LEU A 128 4.09 -3.92 22.45
CA LEU A 128 3.19 -4.90 23.05
C LEU A 128 3.94 -5.88 23.95
N ALA A 129 5.07 -6.42 23.47
CA ALA A 129 5.91 -7.32 24.26
C ALA A 129 6.45 -6.65 25.53
N LEU A 130 6.92 -5.40 25.42
CA LEU A 130 7.41 -4.62 26.56
C LEU A 130 6.30 -4.33 27.60
N LEU A 131 5.06 -4.11 27.18
CA LEU A 131 3.93 -3.96 28.10
C LEU A 131 3.62 -5.25 28.84
N VAL A 132 3.70 -6.39 28.16
CA VAL A 132 3.52 -7.71 28.80
C VAL A 132 4.65 -7.99 29.79
N GLU A 133 5.91 -7.76 29.43
CA GLU A 133 7.08 -7.95 30.31
C GLU A 133 7.01 -7.08 31.57
N ARG A 134 6.42 -5.88 31.48
CA ARG A 134 6.17 -4.99 32.63
C ARG A 134 4.99 -5.44 33.49
N GLY A 135 4.34 -6.56 33.21
CA GLY A 135 3.16 -7.05 33.92
C GLY A 135 1.87 -6.26 33.57
N SER A 136 1.89 -5.35 32.61
CA SER A 136 0.75 -4.50 32.23
C SER A 136 -0.13 -5.17 31.17
N LEU A 137 -0.57 -6.41 31.41
CA LEU A 137 -1.32 -7.23 30.43
C LEU A 137 -2.62 -6.55 29.97
N GLY A 138 -3.35 -5.90 30.89
CA GLY A 138 -4.58 -5.15 30.54
C GLY A 138 -4.31 -4.02 29.54
N THR A 139 -3.24 -3.26 29.77
CA THR A 139 -2.82 -2.18 28.83
C THR A 139 -2.38 -2.77 27.49
N ALA A 140 -1.64 -3.89 27.50
CA ALA A 140 -1.21 -4.59 26.28
C ALA A 140 -2.40 -5.03 25.43
N LEU A 141 -3.38 -5.70 26.04
CA LEU A 141 -4.59 -6.15 25.35
C LEU A 141 -5.44 -4.98 24.86
N GLY A 142 -5.59 -3.93 25.68
CA GLY A 142 -6.28 -2.70 25.28
C GLY A 142 -5.60 -2.01 24.09
N TYR A 143 -4.27 -1.88 24.12
CA TYR A 143 -3.48 -1.33 23.02
C TYR A 143 -3.64 -2.14 21.72
N ALA A 144 -3.58 -3.47 21.81
CA ALA A 144 -3.78 -4.33 20.65
C ALA A 144 -5.18 -4.18 20.08
N ALA A 145 -6.21 -4.23 20.92
CA ALA A 145 -7.61 -4.11 20.50
C ALA A 145 -7.88 -2.73 19.84
N ILE A 146 -7.48 -1.64 20.48
CA ILE A 146 -7.67 -0.27 19.95
C ILE A 146 -6.91 -0.10 18.64
N SER A 147 -5.67 -0.59 18.54
CA SER A 147 -4.88 -0.49 17.31
C SER A 147 -5.55 -1.20 16.13
N LEU A 148 -6.09 -2.39 16.34
CA LEU A 148 -6.80 -3.14 15.30
C LEU A 148 -8.12 -2.47 14.91
N ILE A 149 -8.96 -2.13 15.90
CA ILE A 149 -10.28 -1.55 15.66
C ILE A 149 -10.16 -0.17 14.99
N ALA A 150 -9.31 0.70 15.54
CA ALA A 150 -9.13 2.04 15.01
C ALA A 150 -8.38 2.03 13.66
N GLY A 151 -7.41 1.14 13.49
CA GLY A 151 -6.70 0.96 12.22
C GLY A 151 -7.62 0.49 11.10
N LEU A 152 -8.39 -0.59 11.32
CA LEU A 152 -9.37 -1.07 10.35
C LEU A 152 -10.49 -0.05 10.12
N GLY A 153 -10.99 0.57 11.20
CA GLY A 153 -11.99 1.64 11.12
C GLY A 153 -11.51 2.81 10.27
N GLY A 154 -10.27 3.25 10.48
CA GLY A 154 -9.63 4.30 9.67
C GLY A 154 -9.53 3.91 8.19
N LEU A 155 -9.09 2.68 7.89
CA LEU A 155 -9.02 2.18 6.52
C LEU A 155 -10.38 2.20 5.81
N PHE A 156 -11.39 1.62 6.46
CA PHE A 156 -12.75 1.60 5.90
C PHE A 156 -13.36 2.98 5.78
N ALA A 157 -13.10 3.88 6.74
CA ALA A 157 -13.53 5.28 6.65
C ALA A 157 -12.92 5.97 5.43
N GLY A 158 -11.60 5.81 5.20
CA GLY A 158 -10.94 6.34 4.02
C GLY A 158 -11.53 5.81 2.70
N LEU A 159 -11.77 4.50 2.63
CA LEU A 159 -12.44 3.88 1.48
C LEU A 159 -13.86 4.42 1.28
N ALA A 160 -14.64 4.57 2.36
CA ALA A 160 -16.02 5.06 2.31
C ALA A 160 -16.07 6.52 1.82
N VAL A 161 -15.19 7.40 2.33
CA VAL A 161 -15.06 8.79 1.87
C VAL A 161 -14.80 8.85 0.38
N MET A 162 -13.85 8.04 -0.11
CA MET A 162 -13.54 8.01 -1.55
C MET A 162 -14.67 7.42 -2.39
N ARG A 163 -15.49 6.52 -1.86
CA ARG A 163 -16.68 6.01 -2.55
C ARG A 163 -17.81 7.02 -2.58
N ALA A 164 -18.01 7.75 -1.49
CA ALA A 164 -19.09 8.74 -1.37
C ALA A 164 -18.81 10.03 -2.19
N ALA A 165 -17.56 10.32 -2.51
CA ALA A 165 -17.16 11.45 -3.34
C ALA A 165 -17.42 11.21 -4.87
N ILE A 166 -18.26 10.23 -5.19
CA ILE A 166 -18.83 9.97 -6.51
C ILE A 166 -20.19 10.63 -6.53
#